data_98d9488ed057127148efd60fa840fb81
#
_entry.id   98d9488ed057127148efd60fa840fb81
#
_cell.length_a   1.000
_cell.length_b   1.000
_cell.length_c   1.000
_cell.angle_alpha   90.00
_cell.angle_beta   90.00
_cell.angle_gamma   90.00
#
_symmetry.space_group_name_H-M   'P 1'
#
loop_
_entity.id
_entity.type
_entity.pdbx_description
1 polymer ?
#
loop_
_entity_poly.entity_id
_entity_poly.type
_entity_poly.pdbx_seq_one_letter_code
_entity_poly.pdbx_strand_id
1 'polypeptide(L)'
;MKVLDYAFAELKKNKYTGYYISISNENLYEFTDDSENLVRLVTGFTGDTGSLLILKDKAILYVDGRFTIQAKREIKDKRIKIIEISKSSEKLEDICERLGKNSKLAINSKIESIFQVERLKELFDKSVKVVATDNFRIPHIDYKKSGDENKLFVLSGKYVSKTPKIKIDELLNRIKNNGFDYYITSSLEEIAYITNLRLDVKKMNKDKILFNAFMILGKGNTTLYTDVSRDKKIISYLKRYNITLKTYDNFYKDLSKYKNKKYCLDTKLNNYYIYKKLYIKDKRHFIISPLCKSMSIKGVKEIKGLRECNIIDGIAITKAIYYIKDLIRSGYSLSEYDIKNIVDNHRKDIGKNYYLAPSFDTIVAYKENSAICHYMPDKTKSKIVKANALLLIDSGGNYLSGTTDITRTISLYKNRIPSEVKKHYTFVLNSLMKLSIQKFPYGLTGTELDIIARQNLYNEYLDFGHGTGHGIGYISNVHEGPNRIGPGFTKEAKLNIIEPGQVTSDEPGLYFENKYGIRLENDLLVLFDKKNEYADFLSFETLTLCPFDRDLIDEKVLDKSIIKYLNEYNELVFRKLSKKMNNRERKMLKKDTMPFKC
;
A
#
# COMPACT_ATOMS: atom_id res chain seq x y z
N MET A 1 15.12 22.17 22.87
CA MET A 1 15.91 21.96 21.65
C MET A 1 15.07 21.13 20.70
N LYS A 2 15.01 21.45 19.41
CA LYS A 2 14.24 20.66 18.44
C LYS A 2 14.93 19.32 18.17
N VAL A 3 14.18 18.27 17.81
CA VAL A 3 14.74 16.93 17.52
C VAL A 3 15.86 17.00 16.47
N LEU A 4 15.72 17.86 15.46
CA LEU A 4 16.72 18.07 14.42
C LEU A 4 18.07 18.60 14.98
N ASP A 5 18.04 19.40 16.05
CA ASP A 5 19.28 19.91 16.69
C ASP A 5 20.08 18.78 17.34
N TYR A 6 19.38 17.81 17.95
CA TYR A 6 20.04 16.60 18.48
C TYR A 6 20.65 15.75 17.37
N ALA A 7 19.98 15.65 16.21
CA ALA A 7 20.51 14.94 15.06
C ALA A 7 21.80 15.59 14.53
N PHE A 8 21.86 16.93 14.46
CA PHE A 8 23.06 17.66 14.08
C PHE A 8 24.22 17.46 15.10
N ALA A 9 23.90 17.49 16.39
CA ALA A 9 24.90 17.27 17.43
C ALA A 9 25.48 15.84 17.35
N GLU A 10 24.62 14.84 17.10
CA GLU A 10 25.04 13.44 16.97
C GLU A 10 25.90 13.21 15.73
N LEU A 11 25.61 13.87 14.59
CA LEU A 11 26.47 13.86 13.41
C LEU A 11 27.87 14.40 13.73
N LYS A 12 27.95 15.54 14.41
CA LYS A 12 29.22 16.20 14.80
C LYS A 12 30.04 15.30 15.73
N LYS A 13 29.39 14.74 16.76
CA LYS A 13 30.00 13.83 17.74
C LYS A 13 30.64 12.60 17.09
N ASN A 14 29.95 11.99 16.12
CA ASN A 14 30.40 10.79 15.43
C ASN A 14 31.26 11.09 14.18
N LYS A 15 31.53 12.35 13.87
CA LYS A 15 32.32 12.78 12.70
C LYS A 15 31.74 12.25 11.37
N TYR A 16 30.41 12.25 11.24
CA TYR A 16 29.72 11.95 10.00
C TYR A 16 29.45 13.23 9.19
N THR A 17 29.48 13.12 7.87
CA THR A 17 29.14 14.22 6.97
C THR A 17 27.61 14.31 6.78
N GLY A 18 26.93 13.17 6.78
CA GLY A 18 25.50 13.08 6.67
C GLY A 18 24.95 11.81 7.32
N TYR A 19 23.64 11.84 7.59
CA TYR A 19 22.86 10.67 8.02
C TYR A 19 21.64 10.53 7.13
N TYR A 20 21.48 9.36 6.52
CA TYR A 20 20.36 9.05 5.65
C TYR A 20 19.38 8.13 6.37
N ILE A 21 18.10 8.45 6.27
CA ILE A 21 17.01 7.74 6.93
C ILE A 21 15.86 7.58 5.93
N SER A 22 15.40 6.34 5.68
CA SER A 22 14.15 6.04 5.00
C SER A 22 12.99 5.95 6.00
N ILE A 23 11.76 6.23 5.53
CA ILE A 23 10.56 5.88 6.28
C ILE A 23 10.42 4.36 6.22
N SER A 24 10.73 3.68 7.32
CA SER A 24 10.75 2.22 7.43
C SER A 24 10.97 1.77 8.87
N ASN A 25 10.82 0.46 9.13
CA ASN A 25 11.17 -0.19 10.40
C ASN A 25 12.07 -1.42 10.19
N GLU A 26 12.33 -2.22 11.24
CA GLU A 26 13.20 -3.41 11.16
C GLU A 26 12.70 -4.48 10.17
N ASN A 27 11.42 -4.53 9.91
CA ASN A 27 10.80 -5.44 8.93
C ASN A 27 10.67 -4.82 7.53
N LEU A 28 11.13 -3.59 7.32
CA LEU A 28 10.96 -2.80 6.10
C LEU A 28 9.48 -2.63 5.72
N TYR A 29 8.62 -2.54 6.74
CA TYR A 29 7.18 -2.48 6.58
C TYR A 29 6.74 -1.06 6.18
N GLU A 30 5.84 -0.95 5.20
CA GLU A 30 5.37 0.33 4.66
C GLU A 30 4.59 1.14 5.71
N PHE A 31 3.66 0.49 6.40
CA PHE A 31 2.80 1.15 7.40
C PHE A 31 3.44 1.11 8.80
N THR A 32 4.51 1.88 8.98
CA THR A 32 5.21 1.99 10.26
C THR A 32 4.34 2.68 11.33
N ASP A 33 4.54 2.34 12.59
CA ASP A 33 3.94 3.10 13.69
C ASP A 33 4.64 4.45 13.85
N ASP A 34 3.92 5.46 14.33
CA ASP A 34 4.45 6.82 14.53
C ASP A 34 5.73 6.84 15.36
N SER A 35 5.83 5.98 16.37
CA SER A 35 7.00 5.84 17.23
C SER A 35 8.21 5.19 16.54
N GLU A 36 8.01 4.50 15.42
CA GLU A 36 9.07 3.88 14.63
C GLU A 36 9.53 4.76 13.46
N ASN A 37 8.71 5.73 13.03
CA ASN A 37 9.00 6.59 11.88
C ASN A 37 9.93 7.74 12.27
N LEU A 38 11.24 7.53 12.12
CA LEU A 38 12.26 8.53 12.46
C LEU A 38 12.15 9.82 11.61
N VAL A 39 11.74 9.72 10.35
CA VAL A 39 11.56 10.89 9.49
C VAL A 39 10.46 11.78 10.06
N ARG A 40 9.32 11.20 10.45
CA ARG A 40 8.21 11.92 11.10
C ARG A 40 8.65 12.55 12.43
N LEU A 41 9.35 11.80 13.27
CA LEU A 41 9.83 12.29 14.57
C LEU A 41 10.79 13.47 14.44
N VAL A 42 11.61 13.50 13.37
CA VAL A 42 12.58 14.60 13.13
C VAL A 42 11.93 15.79 12.43
N THR A 43 11.04 15.56 11.47
CA THR A 43 10.55 16.61 10.56
C THR A 43 9.12 17.05 10.82
N GLY A 44 8.31 16.20 11.46
CA GLY A 44 6.86 16.35 11.56
C GLY A 44 6.10 15.96 10.29
N PHE A 45 6.78 15.43 9.27
CA PHE A 45 6.16 14.94 8.05
C PHE A 45 5.39 13.64 8.30
N THR A 46 4.10 13.61 7.94
CA THR A 46 3.20 12.49 8.24
C THR A 46 3.00 11.53 7.06
N GLY A 47 3.65 11.76 5.92
CA GLY A 47 3.59 10.84 4.78
C GLY A 47 4.20 9.48 5.09
N ASP A 48 3.74 8.47 4.39
CA ASP A 48 4.15 7.06 4.54
C ASP A 48 5.39 6.69 3.70
N THR A 49 5.75 7.51 2.73
CA THR A 49 6.89 7.28 1.84
C THR A 49 7.78 8.52 1.73
N GLY A 50 9.07 8.32 1.87
CA GLY A 50 10.07 9.37 1.75
C GLY A 50 11.39 9.01 2.43
N SER A 51 12.36 9.90 2.33
CA SER A 51 13.64 9.75 3.03
C SER A 51 14.24 11.11 3.39
N LEU A 52 15.00 11.13 4.47
CA LEU A 52 15.62 12.32 5.00
C LEU A 52 17.15 12.18 4.95
N LEU A 53 17.81 13.16 4.32
CA LEU A 53 19.25 13.35 4.43
C LEU A 53 19.52 14.49 5.42
N ILE A 54 20.12 14.17 6.55
CA ILE A 54 20.54 15.15 7.54
C ILE A 54 22.02 15.48 7.29
N LEU A 55 22.35 16.74 7.11
CA LEU A 55 23.70 17.27 6.97
C LEU A 55 24.07 18.05 8.24
N LYS A 56 25.22 18.73 8.28
CA LYS A 56 25.72 19.39 9.50
C LYS A 56 24.80 20.48 10.07
N ASP A 57 24.10 21.20 9.21
CA ASP A 57 23.32 22.40 9.55
C ASP A 57 21.93 22.46 8.88
N LYS A 58 21.64 21.50 8.00
CA LYS A 58 20.39 21.43 7.24
C LYS A 58 19.98 19.99 7.01
N ALA A 59 18.72 19.80 6.62
CA ALA A 59 18.22 18.50 6.19
C ALA A 59 17.48 18.62 4.86
N ILE A 60 17.35 17.51 4.16
CA ILE A 60 16.66 17.44 2.87
C ILE A 60 15.70 16.27 2.93
N LEU A 61 14.41 16.58 2.80
CA LEU A 61 13.34 15.61 2.71
C LEU A 61 13.06 15.32 1.22
N TYR A 62 13.31 14.08 0.82
CA TYR A 62 12.98 13.58 -0.51
C TYR A 62 11.61 12.92 -0.48
N VAL A 63 10.71 13.38 -1.35
CA VAL A 63 9.36 12.83 -1.51
C VAL A 63 9.06 12.62 -2.98
N ASP A 64 8.13 11.72 -3.32
CA ASP A 64 7.59 11.62 -4.67
C ASP A 64 6.39 12.59 -4.87
N GLY A 65 5.87 12.65 -6.09
CA GLY A 65 4.82 13.61 -6.46
C GLY A 65 3.54 13.51 -5.64
N ARG A 66 3.24 12.36 -5.02
CA ARG A 66 2.08 12.17 -4.15
C ARG A 66 2.15 13.01 -2.88
N PHE A 67 3.36 13.25 -2.38
CA PHE A 67 3.61 13.88 -1.08
C PHE A 67 4.13 15.31 -1.14
N THR A 68 4.38 15.87 -2.32
CA THR A 68 4.99 17.21 -2.46
C THR A 68 4.16 18.30 -1.80
N ILE A 69 2.85 18.31 -2.05
CA ILE A 69 1.93 19.31 -1.47
C ILE A 69 1.85 19.14 0.05
N GLN A 70 1.75 17.89 0.52
CA GLN A 70 1.68 17.56 1.94
C GLN A 70 2.96 18.03 2.67
N ALA A 71 4.13 17.66 2.15
CA ALA A 71 5.42 18.06 2.74
C ALA A 71 5.55 19.57 2.85
N LYS A 72 5.19 20.33 1.80
CA LYS A 72 5.19 21.80 1.83
C LYS A 72 4.25 22.39 2.89
N ARG A 73 3.12 21.74 3.17
CA ARG A 73 2.15 22.18 4.19
C ARG A 73 2.60 21.85 5.61
N GLU A 74 3.22 20.70 5.83
CA GLU A 74 3.57 20.18 7.16
C GLU A 74 4.93 20.67 7.66
N ILE A 75 5.95 20.75 6.78
CA ILE A 75 7.29 21.14 7.16
C ILE A 75 7.36 22.66 7.41
N LYS A 76 7.64 23.02 8.65
CA LYS A 76 7.76 24.42 9.10
C LYS A 76 9.19 24.84 9.42
N ASP A 77 10.10 23.89 9.64
CA ASP A 77 11.50 24.21 9.90
C ASP A 77 12.22 24.59 8.61
N LYS A 78 12.63 25.85 8.49
CA LYS A 78 13.29 26.40 7.30
C LYS A 78 14.65 25.73 6.97
N ARG A 79 15.21 24.95 7.90
CA ARG A 79 16.44 24.18 7.69
C ARG A 79 16.19 22.89 6.90
N ILE A 80 14.91 22.50 6.72
CA ILE A 80 14.53 21.31 5.95
C ILE A 80 14.11 21.77 4.56
N LYS A 81 14.90 21.40 3.55
CA LYS A 81 14.57 21.56 2.13
C LYS A 81 13.76 20.35 1.66
N ILE A 82 12.67 20.60 0.93
CA ILE A 82 11.87 19.54 0.29
C ILE A 82 12.31 19.42 -1.16
N ILE A 83 12.58 18.19 -1.60
CA ILE A 83 12.89 17.85 -3.00
C ILE A 83 11.90 16.79 -3.46
N GLU A 84 11.15 17.12 -4.52
CA GLU A 84 10.36 16.15 -5.26
C GLU A 84 11.26 15.36 -6.20
N ILE A 85 11.11 14.05 -6.20
CA ILE A 85 11.85 13.13 -7.07
C ILE A 85 10.87 12.29 -7.89
N SER A 86 11.09 12.21 -9.20
CA SER A 86 10.32 11.34 -10.09
C SER A 86 10.97 9.96 -10.25
N LYS A 87 12.28 9.87 -10.06
CA LYS A 87 13.07 8.64 -10.19
C LYS A 87 13.98 8.44 -8.98
N SER A 88 14.20 7.18 -8.61
CA SER A 88 15.12 6.86 -7.50
C SER A 88 16.57 7.20 -7.80
N SER A 89 16.99 7.21 -9.08
CA SER A 89 18.32 7.65 -9.51
C SER A 89 18.55 9.12 -9.20
N GLU A 90 17.61 9.99 -9.51
CA GLU A 90 17.69 11.44 -9.22
C GLU A 90 17.95 11.71 -7.73
N LYS A 91 17.28 10.96 -6.84
CA LYS A 91 17.50 11.05 -5.40
C LYS A 91 18.94 10.68 -5.02
N LEU A 92 19.45 9.59 -5.55
CA LEU A 92 20.78 9.09 -5.21
C LEU A 92 21.88 9.99 -5.73
N GLU A 93 21.71 10.54 -6.94
CA GLU A 93 22.63 11.50 -7.55
C GLU A 93 22.69 12.79 -6.72
N ASP A 94 21.56 13.34 -6.33
CA ASP A 94 21.48 14.54 -5.46
C ASP A 94 22.17 14.30 -4.11
N ILE A 95 21.98 13.13 -3.49
CA ILE A 95 22.69 12.77 -2.24
C ILE A 95 24.22 12.77 -2.48
N CYS A 96 24.69 12.19 -3.60
CA CYS A 96 26.09 12.11 -3.95
C CYS A 96 26.71 13.51 -4.09
N GLU A 97 26.06 14.40 -4.85
CA GLU A 97 26.52 15.78 -5.04
C GLU A 97 26.62 16.56 -3.73
N ARG A 98 25.62 16.41 -2.84
CA ARG A 98 25.58 17.14 -1.56
C ARG A 98 26.63 16.70 -0.57
N LEU A 99 27.00 15.43 -0.59
CA LEU A 99 28.01 14.91 0.33
C LEU A 99 29.43 15.29 -0.09
N GLY A 100 29.73 15.27 -1.38
CA GLY A 100 31.07 15.49 -1.89
C GLY A 100 32.05 14.34 -1.59
N LYS A 101 33.27 14.46 -2.12
CA LYS A 101 34.33 13.45 -1.95
C LYS A 101 34.83 13.35 -0.51
N ASN A 102 35.34 12.16 -0.13
CA ASN A 102 35.90 11.84 1.19
C ASN A 102 34.91 11.97 2.36
N SER A 103 33.64 11.96 2.07
CA SER A 103 32.57 12.07 3.07
C SER A 103 32.23 10.73 3.72
N LYS A 104 31.57 10.80 4.89
CA LYS A 104 31.05 9.65 5.62
C LYS A 104 29.54 9.79 5.74
N LEU A 105 28.79 8.94 5.05
CA LEU A 105 27.34 8.84 5.16
C LEU A 105 26.97 7.74 6.15
N ALA A 106 26.40 8.10 7.28
CA ALA A 106 25.84 7.14 8.21
C ALA A 106 24.45 6.69 7.75
N ILE A 107 24.12 5.43 7.98
CA ILE A 107 22.78 4.85 7.77
C ILE A 107 22.41 3.99 8.99
N ASN A 108 21.11 3.82 9.25
CA ASN A 108 20.67 2.83 10.24
C ASN A 108 20.52 1.46 9.56
N SER A 109 21.40 0.52 9.92
CA SER A 109 21.44 -0.80 9.30
C SER A 109 20.16 -1.63 9.53
N LYS A 110 19.36 -1.31 10.53
CA LYS A 110 18.14 -2.06 10.87
C LYS A 110 16.90 -1.60 10.11
N ILE A 111 16.90 -0.37 9.57
CA ILE A 111 15.74 0.19 8.85
C ILE A 111 16.03 0.46 7.37
N GLU A 112 17.27 0.30 6.93
CA GLU A 112 17.63 0.40 5.52
C GLU A 112 17.73 -1.00 4.89
N SER A 113 17.15 -1.17 3.68
CA SER A 113 17.23 -2.43 2.96
C SER A 113 18.66 -2.69 2.46
N ILE A 114 19.01 -3.97 2.28
CA ILE A 114 20.27 -4.38 1.66
C ILE A 114 20.41 -3.72 0.29
N PHE A 115 19.33 -3.74 -0.51
CA PHE A 115 19.27 -3.16 -1.84
C PHE A 115 19.65 -1.66 -1.83
N GLN A 116 19.03 -0.89 -0.93
CA GLN A 116 19.28 0.56 -0.86
C GLN A 116 20.74 0.86 -0.48
N VAL A 117 21.28 0.13 0.50
CA VAL A 117 22.65 0.36 0.97
C VAL A 117 23.68 -0.05 -0.07
N GLU A 118 23.51 -1.20 -0.73
CA GLU A 118 24.42 -1.63 -1.80
C GLU A 118 24.38 -0.65 -2.98
N ARG A 119 23.20 -0.17 -3.34
CA ARG A 119 23.04 0.83 -4.40
C ARG A 119 23.73 2.17 -4.05
N LEU A 120 23.64 2.63 -2.80
CA LEU A 120 24.39 3.81 -2.33
C LEU A 120 25.90 3.60 -2.45
N LYS A 121 26.40 2.41 -2.09
CA LYS A 121 27.83 2.10 -2.21
C LYS A 121 28.30 2.04 -3.65
N GLU A 122 27.51 1.45 -4.54
CA GLU A 122 27.82 1.37 -5.97
C GLU A 122 27.88 2.77 -6.61
N LEU A 123 26.91 3.64 -6.26
CA LEU A 123 26.87 5.01 -6.78
C LEU A 123 28.07 5.85 -6.32
N PHE A 124 28.45 5.72 -5.06
CA PHE A 124 29.53 6.54 -4.51
C PHE A 124 30.94 6.10 -4.93
N ASP A 125 31.08 4.96 -5.56
CA ASP A 125 32.34 4.42 -6.09
C ASP A 125 33.56 4.72 -5.20
N LYS A 126 33.43 4.42 -3.90
CA LYS A 126 34.43 4.68 -2.84
C LYS A 126 34.68 6.17 -2.52
N SER A 127 34.12 7.11 -3.25
CA SER A 127 34.27 8.55 -2.97
C SER A 127 33.59 8.98 -1.66
N VAL A 128 32.52 8.28 -1.27
CA VAL A 128 31.81 8.46 0.00
C VAL A 128 31.80 7.14 0.77
N LYS A 129 32.25 7.14 2.01
CA LYS A 129 32.20 5.96 2.87
C LYS A 129 30.83 5.81 3.50
N VAL A 130 30.04 4.81 3.08
CA VAL A 130 28.80 4.43 3.73
C VAL A 130 29.09 3.68 5.03
N VAL A 131 28.64 4.21 6.17
CA VAL A 131 28.85 3.65 7.52
C VAL A 131 27.51 3.12 8.04
N ALA A 132 27.35 1.81 8.03
CA ALA A 132 26.18 1.15 8.62
C ALA A 132 26.29 1.13 10.15
N THR A 133 25.53 2.00 10.79
CA THR A 133 25.53 2.13 12.25
C THR A 133 24.23 1.58 12.86
N ASP A 134 24.35 0.96 14.02
CA ASP A 134 23.22 0.50 14.82
C ASP A 134 22.99 1.44 16.01
N ASN A 135 23.87 2.43 16.21
CA ASN A 135 24.00 3.26 17.41
C ASN A 135 23.69 4.74 17.19
N PHE A 136 23.33 5.16 15.98
CA PHE A 136 22.87 6.53 15.76
C PHE A 136 21.49 6.68 16.40
N ARG A 137 21.46 7.17 17.62
CA ARG A 137 20.22 7.45 18.34
C ARG A 137 20.05 8.94 18.48
N ILE A 138 18.87 9.43 18.11
CA ILE A 138 18.46 10.79 18.38
C ILE A 138 17.93 10.80 19.83
N PRO A 139 18.58 11.51 20.79
CA PRO A 139 18.10 11.59 22.16
C PRO A 139 16.65 12.04 22.23
N HIS A 140 15.94 11.60 23.27
CA HIS A 140 14.51 11.89 23.51
C HIS A 140 13.52 11.28 22.51
N ILE A 141 13.97 10.46 21.57
CA ILE A 141 13.09 9.57 20.83
C ILE A 141 13.01 8.25 21.62
N ASP A 142 11.82 7.96 22.10
CA ASP A 142 11.55 6.67 22.75
C ASP A 142 11.39 5.60 21.67
N TYR A 143 12.48 4.89 21.39
CA TYR A 143 12.48 3.73 20.49
C TYR A 143 11.81 2.54 21.22
N LYS A 144 10.51 2.67 21.53
CA LYS A 144 9.79 1.56 22.14
C LYS A 144 9.91 0.34 21.24
N LYS A 145 10.52 -0.72 21.75
CA LYS A 145 10.28 -2.05 21.21
C LYS A 145 8.79 -2.30 21.35
N SER A 146 8.15 -2.73 20.27
CA SER A 146 6.80 -3.27 20.33
C SER A 146 6.86 -4.57 21.14
N GLY A 147 6.90 -4.45 22.45
CA GLY A 147 7.00 -5.58 23.40
C GLY A 147 5.63 -6.13 23.81
N ASP A 148 4.57 -5.77 23.13
CA ASP A 148 3.26 -6.33 23.38
C ASP A 148 3.21 -7.73 22.78
N GLU A 149 2.88 -8.72 23.63
CA GLU A 149 2.61 -10.08 23.18
C GLU A 149 1.53 -10.06 22.08
N ASN A 150 1.91 -10.46 20.87
CA ASN A 150 0.96 -10.55 19.75
C ASN A 150 -0.09 -11.63 20.03
N LYS A 151 -1.35 -11.26 20.03
CA LYS A 151 -2.48 -12.21 19.99
C LYS A 151 -2.77 -12.54 18.54
N LEU A 152 -2.54 -13.80 18.15
CA LEU A 152 -2.70 -14.26 16.77
C LEU A 152 -3.93 -15.14 16.61
N PHE A 153 -4.46 -15.18 15.39
CA PHE A 153 -5.43 -16.17 14.99
C PHE A 153 -5.04 -16.83 13.66
N VAL A 154 -5.56 -18.03 13.44
CA VAL A 154 -5.33 -18.81 12.22
C VAL A 154 -6.45 -18.53 11.23
N LEU A 155 -6.11 -18.21 9.98
CA LEU A 155 -7.10 -18.13 8.91
C LEU A 155 -7.76 -19.49 8.68
N SER A 156 -9.07 -19.49 8.60
CA SER A 156 -9.84 -20.71 8.34
C SER A 156 -9.53 -21.29 6.95
N GLY A 157 -9.43 -22.61 6.86
CA GLY A 157 -9.30 -23.32 5.57
C GLY A 157 -10.46 -23.09 4.59
N LYS A 158 -11.55 -22.41 5.03
CA LYS A 158 -12.60 -21.89 4.17
C LYS A 158 -12.08 -20.75 3.27
N TYR A 159 -11.14 -19.95 3.77
CA TYR A 159 -10.68 -18.71 3.13
C TYR A 159 -9.30 -18.83 2.50
N VAL A 160 -8.54 -19.89 2.77
CA VAL A 160 -7.19 -20.08 2.21
C VAL A 160 -7.12 -21.34 1.36
N SER A 161 -6.47 -21.25 0.21
CA SER A 161 -6.37 -22.35 -0.74
C SER A 161 -5.27 -23.34 -0.37
N LYS A 162 -4.21 -22.88 0.31
CA LYS A 162 -3.02 -23.69 0.63
C LYS A 162 -2.70 -23.68 2.12
N THR A 163 -2.31 -24.82 2.67
CA THR A 163 -1.78 -24.94 4.04
C THR A 163 -0.34 -24.41 4.13
N PRO A 164 0.15 -24.07 5.33
CA PRO A 164 1.57 -23.70 5.52
C PRO A 164 2.54 -24.74 4.95
N LYS A 165 2.26 -26.04 5.14
CA LYS A 165 3.11 -27.11 4.60
C LYS A 165 3.25 -27.02 3.08
N ILE A 166 2.16 -26.88 2.34
CA ILE A 166 2.18 -26.76 0.88
C ILE A 166 3.02 -25.55 0.45
N LYS A 167 2.81 -24.40 1.07
CA LYS A 167 3.53 -23.14 0.76
C LYS A 167 5.04 -23.27 1.05
N ILE A 168 5.40 -23.88 2.17
CA ILE A 168 6.81 -24.12 2.54
C ILE A 168 7.45 -25.11 1.55
N ASP A 169 6.79 -26.22 1.24
CA ASP A 169 7.33 -27.21 0.33
C ASP A 169 7.53 -26.64 -1.09
N GLU A 170 6.57 -25.85 -1.60
CA GLU A 170 6.69 -25.17 -2.90
C GLU A 170 7.87 -24.18 -2.92
N LEU A 171 8.04 -23.38 -1.86
CA LEU A 171 9.15 -22.46 -1.72
C LEU A 171 10.49 -23.18 -1.69
N LEU A 172 10.63 -24.18 -0.80
CA LEU A 172 11.89 -24.91 -0.64
C LEU A 172 12.29 -25.66 -1.89
N ASN A 173 11.34 -26.21 -2.65
CA ASN A 173 11.62 -26.84 -3.95
C ASN A 173 12.16 -25.81 -4.96
N ARG A 174 11.56 -24.61 -5.03
CA ARG A 174 12.04 -23.54 -5.94
C ARG A 174 13.46 -23.09 -5.61
N ILE A 175 13.77 -22.82 -4.34
CA ILE A 175 15.11 -22.35 -3.95
C ILE A 175 16.15 -23.47 -4.08
N LYS A 176 15.77 -24.74 -3.87
CA LYS A 176 16.66 -25.88 -4.03
C LYS A 176 17.14 -26.04 -5.48
N ASN A 177 16.25 -25.79 -6.46
CA ASN A 177 16.63 -25.79 -7.89
C ASN A 177 17.69 -24.73 -8.21
N ASN A 178 17.81 -23.68 -7.39
CA ASN A 178 18.84 -22.65 -7.47
C ASN A 178 20.04 -22.92 -6.53
N GLY A 179 20.11 -24.11 -5.91
CA GLY A 179 21.23 -24.52 -5.05
C GLY A 179 21.15 -24.07 -3.61
N PHE A 180 19.99 -23.60 -3.11
CA PHE A 180 19.83 -23.11 -1.73
C PHE A 180 19.02 -24.08 -0.87
N ASP A 181 19.35 -24.13 0.43
CA ASP A 181 18.68 -24.96 1.43
C ASP A 181 17.78 -24.14 2.36
N TYR A 182 18.00 -22.81 2.44
CA TYR A 182 17.28 -21.90 3.35
C TYR A 182 16.84 -20.62 2.64
N TYR A 183 15.68 -20.13 3.04
CA TYR A 183 15.17 -18.80 2.69
C TYR A 183 15.02 -17.96 3.96
N ILE A 184 15.53 -16.74 3.96
CA ILE A 184 15.48 -15.80 5.09
C ILE A 184 14.63 -14.60 4.67
N THR A 185 13.62 -14.26 5.48
CA THR A 185 12.75 -13.12 5.23
C THR A 185 12.41 -12.34 6.50
N SER A 186 12.31 -11.02 6.34
CA SER A 186 11.72 -10.08 7.29
C SER A 186 10.39 -9.47 6.81
N SER A 187 9.90 -9.83 5.63
CA SER A 187 8.61 -9.36 5.14
C SER A 187 7.46 -9.93 5.94
N LEU A 188 6.65 -9.05 6.51
CA LEU A 188 5.48 -9.43 7.31
C LEU A 188 4.42 -10.11 6.44
N GLU A 189 4.28 -9.67 5.19
CA GLU A 189 3.36 -10.23 4.20
C GLU A 189 3.71 -11.67 3.86
N GLU A 190 4.99 -11.95 3.59
CA GLU A 190 5.46 -13.30 3.32
C GLU A 190 5.25 -14.24 4.51
N ILE A 191 5.59 -13.76 5.71
CA ILE A 191 5.43 -14.53 6.95
C ILE A 191 3.95 -14.83 7.20
N ALA A 192 3.09 -13.83 7.05
CA ALA A 192 1.65 -13.98 7.19
C ALA A 192 1.05 -14.91 6.13
N TYR A 193 1.54 -14.84 4.88
CA TYR A 193 1.15 -15.76 3.81
C TYR A 193 1.56 -17.20 4.13
N ILE A 194 2.83 -17.44 4.46
CA ILE A 194 3.35 -18.79 4.77
C ILE A 194 2.61 -19.41 5.94
N THR A 195 2.44 -18.66 7.03
CA THR A 195 1.89 -19.19 8.28
C THR A 195 0.38 -19.24 8.32
N ASN A 196 -0.34 -18.55 7.45
CA ASN A 196 -1.77 -18.28 7.55
C ASN A 196 -2.18 -17.66 8.91
N LEU A 197 -1.26 -16.92 9.57
CA LEU A 197 -1.52 -16.23 10.83
C LEU A 197 -1.79 -14.75 10.59
N ARG A 198 -2.67 -14.19 11.40
CA ARG A 198 -2.95 -12.75 11.44
C ARG A 198 -3.06 -12.27 12.88
N LEU A 199 -2.83 -10.98 13.10
CA LEU A 199 -3.03 -10.35 14.40
C LEU A 199 -4.53 -10.27 14.73
N ASP A 200 -4.90 -10.64 15.94
CA ASP A 200 -6.26 -10.47 16.45
C ASP A 200 -6.45 -9.00 16.88
N VAL A 201 -6.70 -8.15 15.89
CA VAL A 201 -6.79 -6.69 16.06
C VAL A 201 -7.85 -6.27 17.06
N LYS A 202 -8.95 -7.03 17.17
CA LYS A 202 -10.03 -6.75 18.13
C LYS A 202 -9.58 -6.92 19.57
N LYS A 203 -8.73 -7.93 19.83
CA LYS A 203 -8.15 -8.16 21.16
C LYS A 203 -6.96 -7.26 21.46
N MET A 204 -6.32 -6.73 20.43
CA MET A 204 -5.12 -5.89 20.56
C MET A 204 -5.44 -4.40 20.49
N ASN A 205 -6.65 -4.01 20.11
CA ASN A 205 -7.04 -2.63 19.81
C ASN A 205 -6.05 -1.96 18.84
N LYS A 206 -5.74 -2.66 17.74
CA LYS A 206 -4.85 -2.23 16.66
C LYS A 206 -5.59 -2.24 15.34
N ASP A 207 -5.15 -1.43 14.40
CA ASP A 207 -5.72 -1.36 13.05
C ASP A 207 -4.94 -2.18 12.02
N LYS A 208 -3.72 -2.64 12.35
CA LYS A 208 -2.88 -3.47 11.47
C LYS A 208 -3.08 -4.95 11.74
N ILE A 209 -3.25 -5.74 10.69
CA ILE A 209 -3.51 -7.19 10.79
C ILE A 209 -2.24 -8.06 10.69
N LEU A 210 -1.11 -7.46 10.28
CA LEU A 210 0.19 -8.13 10.25
C LEU A 210 0.92 -7.92 11.58
N PHE A 211 1.81 -8.83 11.92
CA PHE A 211 2.53 -8.85 13.20
C PHE A 211 4.04 -8.85 12.97
N ASN A 212 4.77 -8.17 13.84
CA ASN A 212 6.23 -8.09 13.75
C ASN A 212 6.85 -9.48 13.92
N ALA A 213 7.60 -9.91 12.91
CA ALA A 213 8.21 -11.22 12.87
C ALA A 213 9.40 -11.30 11.92
N PHE A 214 10.23 -12.32 12.11
CA PHE A 214 11.20 -12.80 11.14
C PHE A 214 10.99 -14.28 10.89
N MET A 215 11.45 -14.80 9.75
CA MET A 215 11.33 -16.22 9.47
C MET A 215 12.57 -16.75 8.73
N ILE A 216 13.01 -17.94 9.14
CA ILE A 216 13.99 -18.74 8.42
C ILE A 216 13.32 -20.04 8.02
N LEU A 217 13.23 -20.30 6.73
CA LEU A 217 12.60 -21.49 6.16
C LEU A 217 13.68 -22.45 5.66
N GLY A 218 13.59 -23.71 6.08
CA GLY A 218 14.49 -24.79 5.68
C GLY A 218 13.83 -26.14 5.86
N LYS A 219 14.28 -27.15 5.14
CA LYS A 219 13.72 -28.51 5.21
C LYS A 219 13.93 -29.09 6.62
N GLY A 220 12.81 -29.33 7.33
CA GLY A 220 12.84 -29.85 8.70
C GLY A 220 13.33 -28.86 9.76
N ASN A 221 13.64 -27.62 9.38
CA ASN A 221 14.16 -26.56 10.29
C ASN A 221 13.58 -25.19 9.91
N THR A 222 12.27 -25.06 9.95
CA THR A 222 11.58 -23.77 9.76
C THR A 222 11.33 -23.12 11.11
N THR A 223 11.77 -21.87 11.26
CA THR A 223 11.66 -21.13 12.53
C THR A 223 10.98 -19.78 12.29
N LEU A 224 9.92 -19.52 13.06
CA LEU A 224 9.24 -18.23 13.18
C LEU A 224 9.76 -17.53 14.45
N TYR A 225 10.19 -16.28 14.30
CA TYR A 225 10.66 -15.42 15.38
C TYR A 225 9.66 -14.29 15.61
N THR A 226 8.90 -14.34 16.69
CA THR A 226 7.93 -13.32 17.07
C THR A 226 7.55 -13.45 18.53
N ASP A 227 7.20 -12.36 19.16
CA ASP A 227 6.68 -12.37 20.52
C ASP A 227 5.18 -12.61 20.49
N VAL A 228 4.78 -13.83 20.78
CA VAL A 228 3.37 -14.26 20.83
C VAL A 228 3.00 -14.58 22.26
N SER A 229 1.78 -14.20 22.66
CA SER A 229 1.19 -14.75 23.87
C SER A 229 1.29 -16.28 23.85
N ARG A 230 1.54 -16.90 24.99
CA ARG A 230 1.66 -18.37 25.13
C ARG A 230 0.32 -19.08 24.84
N ASP A 231 -0.27 -18.77 23.70
CA ASP A 231 -1.52 -19.40 23.23
C ASP A 231 -1.20 -20.83 22.75
N LYS A 232 -1.66 -21.79 23.54
CA LYS A 232 -1.48 -23.22 23.25
C LYS A 232 -2.02 -23.61 21.88
N LYS A 233 -3.05 -22.93 21.38
CA LYS A 233 -3.64 -23.20 20.05
C LYS A 233 -2.68 -22.80 18.93
N ILE A 234 -2.07 -21.61 19.02
CA ILE A 234 -1.08 -21.15 18.04
C ILE A 234 0.18 -22.03 18.07
N ILE A 235 0.68 -22.36 19.26
CA ILE A 235 1.84 -23.24 19.42
C ILE A 235 1.55 -24.62 18.80
N SER A 236 0.39 -25.22 19.09
CA SER A 236 0.00 -26.51 18.53
C SER A 236 -0.17 -26.46 17.00
N TYR A 237 -0.72 -25.35 16.50
CA TYR A 237 -0.86 -25.12 15.06
C TYR A 237 0.51 -25.07 14.37
N LEU A 238 1.46 -24.29 14.87
CA LEU A 238 2.81 -24.18 14.32
C LEU A 238 3.54 -25.53 14.35
N LYS A 239 3.46 -26.26 15.47
CA LYS A 239 4.03 -27.61 15.62
C LYS A 239 3.50 -28.58 14.57
N ARG A 240 2.20 -28.56 14.25
CA ARG A 240 1.58 -29.41 13.22
C ARG A 240 2.24 -29.25 11.87
N TYR A 241 2.78 -28.07 11.56
CA TYR A 241 3.45 -27.75 10.30
C TYR A 241 4.98 -27.73 10.43
N ASN A 242 5.54 -28.29 11.51
CA ASN A 242 6.99 -28.32 11.80
C ASN A 242 7.63 -26.91 11.81
N ILE A 243 6.89 -25.92 12.31
CA ILE A 243 7.38 -24.55 12.50
C ILE A 243 7.76 -24.37 13.98
N THR A 244 9.04 -24.14 14.24
CA THR A 244 9.55 -23.81 15.57
C THR A 244 9.27 -22.34 15.88
N LEU A 245 8.71 -22.05 17.06
CA LEU A 245 8.51 -20.69 17.54
C LEU A 245 9.63 -20.26 18.47
N LYS A 246 10.22 -19.09 18.22
CA LYS A 246 11.19 -18.42 19.08
C LYS A 246 10.82 -16.95 19.28
N THR A 247 11.36 -16.33 20.33
CA THR A 247 11.16 -14.88 20.58
C THR A 247 11.83 -14.05 19.50
N TYR A 248 11.27 -12.87 19.24
CA TYR A 248 11.73 -11.94 18.21
C TYR A 248 13.23 -11.63 18.32
N ASP A 249 13.73 -11.33 19.52
CA ASP A 249 15.13 -10.98 19.78
C ASP A 249 16.12 -12.12 19.47
N ASN A 250 15.68 -13.38 19.40
CA ASN A 250 16.55 -14.51 19.07
C ASN A 250 16.93 -14.58 17.58
N PHE A 251 16.21 -13.88 16.70
CA PHE A 251 16.49 -13.93 15.27
C PHE A 251 17.94 -13.55 14.93
N TYR A 252 18.37 -12.36 15.33
CA TYR A 252 19.72 -11.89 15.01
C TYR A 252 20.84 -12.71 15.67
N LYS A 253 20.57 -13.35 16.82
CA LYS A 253 21.50 -14.28 17.47
C LYS A 253 21.64 -15.56 16.65
N ASP A 254 20.53 -16.08 16.18
CA ASP A 254 20.49 -17.33 15.41
C ASP A 254 21.06 -17.20 14.00
N LEU A 255 21.07 -16.00 13.40
CA LEU A 255 21.67 -15.77 12.07
C LEU A 255 23.12 -16.26 11.96
N SER A 256 23.88 -16.20 13.05
CA SER A 256 25.27 -16.68 13.08
C SER A 256 25.39 -18.16 12.68
N LYS A 257 24.37 -18.98 12.92
CA LYS A 257 24.31 -20.40 12.57
C LYS A 257 24.21 -20.67 11.08
N TYR A 258 23.86 -19.64 10.29
CA TYR A 258 23.62 -19.75 8.85
C TYR A 258 24.72 -19.17 7.98
N LYS A 259 25.78 -18.55 8.56
CA LYS A 259 26.89 -17.92 7.84
C LYS A 259 27.52 -18.79 6.75
N ASN A 260 27.65 -20.09 7.01
CA ASN A 260 28.28 -21.07 6.12
C ASN A 260 27.24 -22.02 5.47
N LYS A 261 25.96 -21.66 5.51
CA LYS A 261 24.89 -22.44 4.89
C LYS A 261 24.52 -21.91 3.51
N LYS A 262 23.89 -22.74 2.70
CA LYS A 262 23.33 -22.35 1.40
C LYS A 262 21.97 -21.69 1.60
N TYR A 263 21.96 -20.41 1.86
CA TYR A 263 20.73 -19.63 2.02
C TYR A 263 20.57 -18.61 0.91
N CYS A 264 19.35 -18.12 0.73
CA CYS A 264 19.02 -16.99 -0.12
C CYS A 264 18.05 -16.03 0.58
N LEU A 265 18.01 -14.80 0.10
CA LEU A 265 17.14 -13.74 0.59
C LEU A 265 16.90 -12.67 -0.50
N ASP A 266 15.80 -11.94 -0.38
CA ASP A 266 15.54 -10.77 -1.23
C ASP A 266 16.12 -9.52 -0.57
N THR A 267 16.92 -8.77 -1.32
CA THR A 267 17.63 -7.58 -0.82
C THR A 267 16.70 -6.39 -0.55
N LYS A 268 15.52 -6.36 -1.17
CA LYS A 268 14.51 -5.32 -0.94
C LYS A 268 13.66 -5.61 0.30
N LEU A 269 13.53 -6.89 0.68
CA LEU A 269 12.69 -7.37 1.77
C LEU A 269 13.46 -7.65 3.06
N ASN A 270 14.79 -7.46 3.07
CA ASN A 270 15.63 -7.72 4.24
C ASN A 270 16.50 -6.51 4.56
N ASN A 271 16.58 -6.17 5.85
CA ASN A 271 17.37 -5.04 6.31
C ASN A 271 18.88 -5.32 6.27
N TYR A 272 19.66 -4.25 6.21
CA TYR A 272 21.13 -4.35 6.08
C TYR A 272 21.82 -4.97 7.30
N TYR A 273 21.18 -4.97 8.47
CA TYR A 273 21.71 -5.62 9.65
C TYR A 273 21.79 -7.15 9.51
N ILE A 274 20.83 -7.74 8.78
CA ILE A 274 20.86 -9.17 8.39
C ILE A 274 22.11 -9.44 7.55
N TYR A 275 22.38 -8.59 6.53
CA TYR A 275 23.60 -8.66 5.71
C TYR A 275 24.87 -8.67 6.56
N LYS A 276 24.98 -7.73 7.52
CA LYS A 276 26.13 -7.66 8.45
C LYS A 276 26.27 -8.93 9.29
N LYS A 277 25.16 -9.43 9.85
CA LYS A 277 25.16 -10.61 10.75
C LYS A 277 25.52 -11.90 10.02
N LEU A 278 25.14 -12.04 8.77
CA LEU A 278 25.46 -13.19 7.93
C LEU A 278 26.86 -13.11 7.32
N TYR A 279 27.54 -11.95 7.37
CA TYR A 279 28.83 -11.70 6.71
C TYR A 279 28.81 -12.06 5.23
N ILE A 280 27.77 -11.62 4.51
CA ILE A 280 27.58 -11.94 3.10
C ILE A 280 28.71 -11.36 2.27
N LYS A 281 29.47 -12.23 1.58
CA LYS A 281 30.53 -11.84 0.64
C LYS A 281 30.15 -12.14 -0.80
N ASP A 282 29.19 -13.03 -1.01
CA ASP A 282 28.79 -13.53 -2.32
C ASP A 282 27.38 -13.08 -2.65
N LYS A 283 27.25 -12.26 -3.70
CA LYS A 283 25.96 -11.75 -4.19
C LYS A 283 25.03 -12.86 -4.75
N ARG A 284 25.52 -14.09 -4.96
CA ARG A 284 24.68 -15.23 -5.37
C ARG A 284 23.61 -15.59 -4.32
N HIS A 285 23.75 -15.19 -3.07
CA HIS A 285 22.70 -15.30 -2.04
C HIS A 285 21.48 -14.40 -2.30
N PHE A 286 21.58 -13.43 -3.19
CA PHE A 286 20.53 -12.47 -3.48
C PHE A 286 19.63 -12.98 -4.59
N ILE A 287 18.35 -13.05 -4.30
CA ILE A 287 17.31 -13.44 -5.26
C ILE A 287 16.11 -12.49 -5.15
N ILE A 288 15.31 -12.44 -6.20
CA ILE A 288 13.95 -11.89 -6.09
C ILE A 288 13.10 -12.92 -5.35
N SER A 289 12.29 -12.47 -4.41
CA SER A 289 11.47 -13.39 -3.62
C SER A 289 10.59 -14.29 -4.50
N PRO A 290 10.73 -15.60 -4.38
CA PRO A 290 9.84 -16.52 -5.09
C PRO A 290 8.41 -16.56 -4.54
N LEU A 291 8.17 -15.95 -3.36
CA LEU A 291 6.84 -15.83 -2.74
C LEU A 291 6.01 -14.71 -3.35
N CYS A 292 6.64 -13.64 -3.83
CA CYS A 292 5.98 -12.47 -4.38
C CYS A 292 4.93 -12.85 -5.45
N LYS A 293 5.34 -13.62 -6.47
CA LYS A 293 4.43 -14.13 -7.49
C LYS A 293 3.38 -15.10 -6.90
N SER A 294 3.76 -15.94 -5.93
CA SER A 294 2.83 -16.92 -5.33
C SER A 294 1.74 -16.27 -4.49
N MET A 295 2.03 -15.12 -3.86
CA MET A 295 1.08 -14.33 -3.08
C MET A 295 0.11 -13.57 -3.99
N SER A 296 0.63 -12.99 -5.08
CA SER A 296 -0.18 -12.17 -5.99
C SER A 296 -1.25 -12.97 -6.73
N ILE A 297 -1.00 -14.25 -7.05
CA ILE A 297 -1.96 -15.12 -7.74
C ILE A 297 -2.91 -15.77 -6.73
N LYS A 298 -4.14 -15.27 -6.66
CA LYS A 298 -5.15 -15.73 -5.71
C LYS A 298 -5.74 -17.08 -6.14
N GLY A 299 -5.85 -18.00 -5.21
CA GLY A 299 -6.49 -19.32 -5.45
C GLY A 299 -8.02 -19.21 -5.48
N VAL A 300 -8.68 -20.29 -5.90
CA VAL A 300 -10.15 -20.34 -6.09
C VAL A 300 -10.93 -19.90 -4.84
N LYS A 301 -10.51 -20.35 -3.63
CA LYS A 301 -11.16 -19.96 -2.38
C LYS A 301 -10.95 -18.47 -2.07
N GLU A 302 -9.77 -17.96 -2.37
CA GLU A 302 -9.39 -16.58 -2.16
C GLU A 302 -10.15 -15.65 -3.12
N ILE A 303 -10.27 -16.01 -4.39
CA ILE A 303 -11.09 -15.29 -5.39
C ILE A 303 -12.57 -15.25 -4.96
N LYS A 304 -13.11 -16.39 -4.51
CA LYS A 304 -14.48 -16.43 -3.98
C LYS A 304 -14.64 -15.51 -2.79
N GLY A 305 -13.67 -15.52 -1.87
CA GLY A 305 -13.66 -14.64 -0.71
C GLY A 305 -13.60 -13.16 -1.09
N LEU A 306 -12.77 -12.78 -2.06
CA LEU A 306 -12.68 -11.41 -2.57
C LEU A 306 -14.01 -10.91 -3.15
N ARG A 307 -14.71 -11.74 -3.93
CA ARG A 307 -16.05 -11.40 -4.41
C ARG A 307 -17.05 -11.20 -3.26
N GLU A 308 -16.95 -12.04 -2.20
CA GLU A 308 -17.81 -11.91 -1.01
C GLU A 308 -17.52 -10.62 -0.22
N CYS A 309 -16.23 -10.32 0.07
CA CYS A 309 -15.89 -9.12 0.84
C CYS A 309 -16.19 -7.83 0.08
N ASN A 310 -16.00 -7.78 -1.24
CA ASN A 310 -16.35 -6.61 -2.05
C ASN A 310 -17.86 -6.31 -2.08
N ILE A 311 -18.72 -7.34 -1.96
CA ILE A 311 -20.18 -7.11 -1.77
C ILE A 311 -20.45 -6.47 -0.41
N ILE A 312 -19.82 -6.98 0.65
CA ILE A 312 -20.00 -6.47 2.02
C ILE A 312 -19.49 -5.02 2.11
N ASP A 313 -18.30 -4.78 1.59
CA ASP A 313 -17.67 -3.45 1.57
C ASP A 313 -18.49 -2.47 0.72
N GLY A 314 -18.96 -2.89 -0.46
CA GLY A 314 -19.80 -2.09 -1.33
C GLY A 314 -21.10 -1.64 -0.66
N ILE A 315 -21.73 -2.51 0.14
CA ILE A 315 -22.90 -2.13 0.96
C ILE A 315 -22.49 -1.08 2.00
N ALA A 316 -21.38 -1.29 2.70
CA ALA A 316 -20.93 -0.43 3.79
C ALA A 316 -20.58 0.98 3.28
N ILE A 317 -19.74 1.07 2.25
CA ILE A 317 -19.29 2.36 1.71
C ILE A 317 -20.45 3.11 1.02
N THR A 318 -21.34 2.42 0.29
CA THR A 318 -22.49 3.07 -0.35
C THR A 318 -23.44 3.66 0.70
N LYS A 319 -23.72 2.93 1.78
CA LYS A 319 -24.53 3.45 2.90
C LYS A 319 -23.87 4.65 3.58
N ALA A 320 -22.56 4.58 3.84
CA ALA A 320 -21.80 5.67 4.42
C ALA A 320 -21.89 6.94 3.54
N ILE A 321 -21.67 6.81 2.23
CA ILE A 321 -21.77 7.92 1.27
C ILE A 321 -23.16 8.55 1.30
N TYR A 322 -24.23 7.76 1.27
CA TYR A 322 -25.58 8.29 1.31
C TYR A 322 -25.91 8.96 2.63
N TYR A 323 -25.48 8.37 3.74
CA TYR A 323 -25.65 8.97 5.07
C TYR A 323 -24.92 10.30 5.19
N ILE A 324 -23.66 10.38 4.73
CA ILE A 324 -22.84 11.62 4.70
C ILE A 324 -23.53 12.70 3.85
N LYS A 325 -23.97 12.36 2.64
CA LYS A 325 -24.71 13.30 1.76
C LYS A 325 -25.95 13.85 2.44
N ASP A 326 -26.70 13.00 3.13
CA ASP A 326 -27.91 13.40 3.85
C ASP A 326 -27.61 14.34 5.02
N LEU A 327 -26.63 14.01 5.86
CA LEU A 327 -26.24 14.85 6.99
C LEU A 327 -25.78 16.25 6.55
N ILE A 328 -24.87 16.30 5.59
CA ILE A 328 -24.32 17.56 5.08
C ILE A 328 -25.41 18.41 4.42
N ARG A 329 -26.30 17.82 3.62
CA ARG A 329 -27.42 18.52 2.98
C ARG A 329 -28.46 19.03 3.99
N SER A 330 -28.61 18.33 5.09
CA SER A 330 -29.48 18.74 6.23
C SER A 330 -28.84 19.78 7.13
N GLY A 331 -27.60 20.20 6.86
CA GLY A 331 -26.94 21.28 7.59
C GLY A 331 -26.13 20.84 8.81
N TYR A 332 -25.92 19.54 9.00
CA TYR A 332 -25.05 19.07 10.08
C TYR A 332 -23.60 19.49 9.83
N SER A 333 -22.93 19.91 10.91
CA SER A 333 -21.52 20.33 10.90
C SER A 333 -20.65 19.11 11.17
N LEU A 334 -19.98 18.59 10.14
CA LEU A 334 -19.06 17.45 10.23
C LEU A 334 -17.69 17.87 9.70
N SER A 335 -16.64 17.48 10.40
CA SER A 335 -15.27 17.59 9.90
C SER A 335 -14.92 16.40 8.99
N GLU A 336 -13.82 16.52 8.23
CA GLU A 336 -13.26 15.39 7.46
C GLU A 336 -12.98 14.19 8.40
N TYR A 337 -12.52 14.47 9.63
CA TYR A 337 -12.26 13.43 10.63
C TYR A 337 -13.54 12.74 11.12
N ASP A 338 -14.64 13.48 11.31
CA ASP A 338 -15.94 12.89 11.68
C ASP A 338 -16.44 11.99 10.56
N ILE A 339 -16.27 12.40 9.31
CA ILE A 339 -16.67 11.62 8.14
C ILE A 339 -15.80 10.35 8.00
N LYS A 340 -14.48 10.42 8.27
CA LYS A 340 -13.62 9.24 8.38
C LYS A 340 -14.22 8.21 9.35
N ASN A 341 -14.58 8.66 10.55
CA ASN A 341 -15.18 7.78 11.56
C ASN A 341 -16.54 7.20 11.11
N ILE A 342 -17.34 7.96 10.38
CA ILE A 342 -18.61 7.47 9.81
C ILE A 342 -18.33 6.31 8.82
N VAL A 343 -17.35 6.47 7.92
CA VAL A 343 -16.97 5.44 6.94
C VAL A 343 -16.49 4.18 7.65
N ASP A 344 -15.55 4.32 8.58
CA ASP A 344 -14.96 3.19 9.33
C ASP A 344 -16.02 2.45 10.16
N ASN A 345 -16.94 3.18 10.81
CA ASN A 345 -18.03 2.59 11.58
C ASN A 345 -19.03 1.84 10.69
N HIS A 346 -19.37 2.34 9.50
CA HIS A 346 -20.25 1.63 8.57
C HIS A 346 -19.65 0.28 8.14
N ARG A 347 -18.31 0.23 7.87
CA ARG A 347 -17.63 -1.04 7.59
C ARG A 347 -17.70 -2.00 8.77
N LYS A 348 -17.47 -1.52 9.98
CA LYS A 348 -17.54 -2.31 11.21
C LYS A 348 -18.94 -2.85 11.45
N ASP A 349 -19.97 -2.01 11.30
CA ASP A 349 -21.37 -2.36 11.57
C ASP A 349 -21.95 -3.33 10.54
N ILE A 350 -21.62 -3.14 9.26
CA ILE A 350 -22.07 -4.01 8.17
C ILE A 350 -21.26 -5.30 8.12
N GLY A 351 -19.93 -5.21 8.25
CA GLY A 351 -19.02 -6.36 8.22
C GLY A 351 -19.08 -7.22 9.48
N LYS A 352 -19.46 -6.64 10.64
CA LYS A 352 -19.59 -7.35 11.92
C LYS A 352 -18.37 -8.24 12.23
N ASN A 353 -18.60 -9.54 12.41
CA ASN A 353 -17.54 -10.50 12.70
C ASN A 353 -16.62 -10.80 11.51
N TYR A 354 -17.04 -10.47 10.30
CA TYR A 354 -16.20 -10.64 9.10
C TYR A 354 -15.21 -9.50 8.92
N TYR A 355 -15.52 -8.30 9.38
CA TYR A 355 -14.61 -7.16 9.34
C TYR A 355 -13.53 -7.27 10.41
N LEU A 356 -12.28 -7.09 10.01
CA LEU A 356 -11.11 -7.13 10.90
C LEU A 356 -10.64 -5.72 11.26
N ALA A 357 -10.23 -4.94 10.27
CA ALA A 357 -9.65 -3.62 10.42
C ALA A 357 -9.76 -2.85 9.09
N PRO A 358 -9.48 -1.54 9.05
CA PRO A 358 -9.19 -0.84 7.81
C PRO A 358 -8.04 -1.52 7.07
N SER A 359 -8.03 -1.50 5.73
CA SER A 359 -6.87 -1.96 4.95
C SER A 359 -5.74 -0.94 4.96
N PHE A 360 -6.08 0.32 5.14
CA PHE A 360 -5.22 1.49 5.39
C PHE A 360 -6.04 2.58 6.07
N ASP A 361 -5.37 3.65 6.53
CA ASP A 361 -6.04 4.78 7.15
C ASP A 361 -6.96 5.50 6.16
N THR A 362 -8.25 5.57 6.48
CA THR A 362 -9.28 6.15 5.62
C THR A 362 -9.00 7.63 5.33
N ILE A 363 -8.87 7.96 4.06
CA ILE A 363 -8.71 9.31 3.52
C ILE A 363 -10.08 9.92 3.30
N VAL A 364 -10.31 11.09 3.88
CA VAL A 364 -11.50 11.92 3.60
C VAL A 364 -11.02 13.33 3.34
N ALA A 365 -11.12 13.78 2.11
CA ALA A 365 -10.51 15.02 1.68
C ALA A 365 -11.54 15.96 1.00
N TYR A 366 -11.75 17.13 1.59
CA TYR A 366 -12.70 18.13 1.16
C TYR A 366 -12.03 19.30 0.45
N LYS A 367 -12.59 19.72 -0.69
CA LYS A 367 -12.05 20.82 -1.52
C LYS A 367 -10.57 20.59 -1.88
N GLU A 368 -9.72 21.62 -1.66
CA GLU A 368 -8.30 21.61 -1.98
C GLU A 368 -7.49 20.52 -1.21
N ASN A 369 -8.02 19.98 -0.12
CA ASN A 369 -7.38 18.85 0.55
C ASN A 369 -7.41 17.59 -0.34
N SER A 370 -8.43 17.45 -1.21
CA SER A 370 -8.50 16.31 -2.14
C SER A 370 -7.44 16.34 -3.25
N ALA A 371 -6.73 17.46 -3.43
CA ALA A 371 -5.54 17.52 -4.28
C ALA A 371 -4.29 16.89 -3.64
N ILE A 372 -4.34 16.52 -2.37
CA ILE A 372 -3.29 15.78 -1.68
C ILE A 372 -3.65 14.31 -1.73
N CYS A 373 -2.93 13.52 -2.54
CA CYS A 373 -3.28 12.12 -2.83
C CYS A 373 -3.44 11.26 -1.57
N HIS A 374 -2.57 11.45 -0.56
CA HIS A 374 -2.57 10.73 0.72
C HIS A 374 -2.91 11.65 1.89
N TYR A 375 -3.97 12.46 1.73
CA TYR A 375 -4.44 13.35 2.78
C TYR A 375 -4.97 12.56 3.98
N MET A 376 -4.42 12.81 5.17
CA MET A 376 -4.87 12.18 6.41
C MET A 376 -5.71 13.17 7.23
N PRO A 377 -7.00 12.89 7.48
CA PRO A 377 -7.81 13.69 8.38
C PRO A 377 -7.28 13.66 9.81
N ASP A 378 -7.08 14.83 10.40
CA ASP A 378 -6.61 15.00 11.77
C ASP A 378 -7.73 15.53 12.66
N LYS A 379 -7.85 15.01 13.88
CA LYS A 379 -8.93 15.35 14.80
C LYS A 379 -9.04 16.86 15.08
N THR A 380 -7.93 17.58 15.04
CA THR A 380 -7.85 18.99 15.43
C THR A 380 -7.70 19.94 14.24
N LYS A 381 -7.27 19.44 13.06
CA LYS A 381 -6.93 20.27 11.90
C LYS A 381 -7.83 20.07 10.70
N SER A 382 -8.70 19.07 10.74
CA SER A 382 -9.63 18.76 9.64
C SER A 382 -10.64 19.88 9.39
N LYS A 383 -10.95 20.12 8.13
CA LYS A 383 -11.93 21.13 7.74
C LYS A 383 -13.34 20.70 8.07
N ILE A 384 -14.18 21.67 8.38
CA ILE A 384 -15.64 21.48 8.41
C ILE A 384 -16.15 21.41 6.98
N VAL A 385 -16.82 20.33 6.67
CA VAL A 385 -17.36 20.00 5.36
C VAL A 385 -18.70 20.71 5.14
N LYS A 386 -18.83 21.40 4.00
CA LYS A 386 -20.04 22.15 3.63
C LYS A 386 -20.62 21.64 2.32
N ALA A 387 -21.90 21.91 2.06
CA ALA A 387 -22.62 21.48 0.86
C ALA A 387 -22.32 22.34 -0.38
N ASN A 388 -21.06 22.54 -0.74
CA ASN A 388 -20.64 23.44 -1.83
C ASN A 388 -19.37 23.00 -2.58
N ALA A 389 -18.96 21.75 -2.47
CA ALA A 389 -17.75 21.24 -3.14
C ALA A 389 -17.76 19.73 -3.32
N LEU A 390 -16.64 19.19 -3.84
CA LEU A 390 -16.34 17.77 -3.87
C LEU A 390 -15.84 17.28 -2.52
N LEU A 391 -16.13 16.00 -2.25
CA LEU A 391 -15.53 15.21 -1.18
C LEU A 391 -14.95 13.94 -1.80
N LEU A 392 -13.66 13.74 -1.63
CA LEU A 392 -12.98 12.49 -1.99
C LEU A 392 -12.93 11.60 -0.75
N ILE A 393 -13.36 10.35 -0.89
CA ILE A 393 -13.29 9.30 0.13
C ILE A 393 -12.52 8.15 -0.49
N ASP A 394 -11.37 7.83 0.09
CA ASP A 394 -10.52 6.71 -0.27
C ASP A 394 -10.30 5.83 0.95
N SER A 395 -10.64 4.55 0.83
CA SER A 395 -10.74 3.69 2.01
C SER A 395 -10.92 2.24 1.62
N GLY A 396 -10.56 1.35 2.52
CA GLY A 396 -10.78 -0.06 2.31
C GLY A 396 -10.90 -0.83 3.63
N GLY A 397 -11.12 -2.12 3.53
CA GLY A 397 -11.26 -2.99 4.69
C GLY A 397 -10.55 -4.33 4.53
N ASN A 398 -9.98 -4.81 5.62
CA ASN A 398 -9.57 -6.19 5.80
C ASN A 398 -10.73 -6.99 6.37
N TYR A 399 -11.13 -8.03 5.67
CA TYR A 399 -12.18 -8.97 6.05
C TYR A 399 -11.62 -10.37 6.22
N LEU A 400 -12.33 -11.27 6.88
CA LEU A 400 -11.93 -12.70 6.96
C LEU A 400 -11.85 -13.38 5.59
N SER A 401 -12.37 -12.75 4.54
CA SER A 401 -12.44 -13.29 3.19
C SER A 401 -11.70 -12.48 2.12
N GLY A 402 -10.96 -11.43 2.50
CA GLY A 402 -10.17 -10.63 1.56
C GLY A 402 -9.87 -9.23 2.06
N THR A 403 -9.18 -8.47 1.23
CA THR A 403 -8.86 -7.05 1.41
C THR A 403 -9.52 -6.26 0.28
N THR A 404 -10.03 -5.07 0.56
CA THR A 404 -10.67 -4.18 -0.42
C THR A 404 -9.98 -2.83 -0.45
N ASP A 405 -10.07 -2.19 -1.62
CA ASP A 405 -9.65 -0.84 -1.87
C ASP A 405 -10.67 -0.11 -2.74
N ILE A 406 -10.99 1.14 -2.40
CA ILE A 406 -11.96 1.92 -3.16
C ILE A 406 -11.80 3.41 -2.94
N THR A 407 -11.76 4.17 -4.02
CA THR A 407 -11.95 5.62 -3.98
C THR A 407 -13.23 6.03 -4.69
N ARG A 408 -13.99 6.91 -4.05
CA ARG A 408 -15.11 7.64 -4.66
C ARG A 408 -14.99 9.12 -4.37
N THR A 409 -15.04 9.93 -5.42
CA THR A 409 -15.25 11.37 -5.31
C THR A 409 -16.74 11.66 -5.48
N ILE A 410 -17.34 12.36 -4.52
CA ILE A 410 -18.77 12.62 -4.47
C ILE A 410 -19.07 14.13 -4.47
N SER A 411 -20.24 14.49 -4.98
CA SER A 411 -20.76 15.86 -4.97
C SER A 411 -21.50 16.16 -3.69
N LEU A 412 -21.09 17.22 -3.00
CA LEU A 412 -21.84 17.83 -1.92
C LEU A 412 -22.49 19.17 -2.34
N TYR A 413 -22.45 19.54 -3.61
CA TYR A 413 -23.07 20.78 -4.08
C TYR A 413 -24.59 20.74 -3.88
N LYS A 414 -25.14 21.77 -3.22
CA LYS A 414 -26.60 22.01 -3.16
C LYS A 414 -27.13 22.63 -4.45
N ASN A 415 -26.33 23.52 -5.03
CA ASN A 415 -26.66 24.27 -6.24
C ASN A 415 -25.97 23.66 -7.46
N ARG A 416 -25.89 24.43 -8.53
CA ARG A 416 -25.26 24.02 -9.78
C ARG A 416 -23.79 23.57 -9.57
N ILE A 417 -23.46 22.38 -10.02
CA ILE A 417 -22.08 21.89 -10.09
C ILE A 417 -21.36 22.61 -11.23
N PRO A 418 -20.14 23.14 -11.03
CA PRO A 418 -19.36 23.74 -12.12
C PRO A 418 -19.14 22.75 -13.26
N SER A 419 -19.29 23.21 -14.50
CA SER A 419 -19.15 22.36 -15.69
C SER A 419 -17.75 21.76 -15.83
N GLU A 420 -16.70 22.53 -15.46
CA GLU A 420 -15.32 22.05 -15.41
C GLU A 420 -15.15 20.85 -14.47
N VAL A 421 -15.77 20.89 -13.30
CA VAL A 421 -15.75 19.78 -12.32
C VAL A 421 -16.38 18.53 -12.90
N LYS A 422 -17.53 18.65 -13.55
CA LYS A 422 -18.20 17.54 -14.21
C LYS A 422 -17.35 16.97 -15.35
N LYS A 423 -16.75 17.84 -16.16
CA LYS A 423 -15.87 17.46 -17.26
C LYS A 423 -14.66 16.64 -16.73
N HIS A 424 -13.96 17.15 -15.71
CA HIS A 424 -12.81 16.47 -15.10
C HIS A 424 -13.19 15.13 -14.45
N TYR A 425 -14.34 15.08 -13.75
CA TYR A 425 -14.83 13.83 -13.17
C TYR A 425 -15.09 12.77 -14.25
N THR A 426 -15.70 13.19 -15.36
CA THR A 426 -16.02 12.29 -16.47
C THR A 426 -14.75 11.81 -17.19
N PHE A 427 -13.72 12.65 -17.30
CA PHE A 427 -12.42 12.22 -17.82
C PHE A 427 -11.80 11.11 -16.98
N VAL A 428 -11.81 11.26 -15.64
CA VAL A 428 -11.32 10.23 -14.74
C VAL A 428 -12.17 8.95 -14.83
N LEU A 429 -13.50 9.08 -14.94
CA LEU A 429 -14.38 7.93 -15.13
C LEU A 429 -14.11 7.19 -16.45
N ASN A 430 -13.92 7.93 -17.56
CA ASN A 430 -13.55 7.35 -18.85
C ASN A 430 -12.22 6.58 -18.75
N SER A 431 -11.22 7.14 -18.06
CA SER A 431 -9.92 6.51 -17.84
C SER A 431 -10.04 5.17 -17.10
N LEU A 432 -10.76 5.16 -15.99
CA LEU A 432 -11.03 3.97 -15.18
C LEU A 432 -11.79 2.91 -16.00
N MET A 433 -12.85 3.29 -16.67
CA MET A 433 -13.67 2.34 -17.43
C MET A 433 -12.94 1.75 -18.64
N LYS A 434 -12.10 2.54 -19.33
CA LYS A 434 -11.32 2.07 -20.48
C LYS A 434 -10.35 0.96 -20.09
N LEU A 435 -9.69 1.06 -18.93
CA LEU A 435 -8.84 -0.01 -18.44
C LEU A 435 -9.68 -1.21 -17.99
N SER A 436 -10.77 -0.97 -17.26
CA SER A 436 -11.64 -2.06 -16.75
C SER A 436 -12.22 -2.97 -17.87
N ILE A 437 -12.52 -2.41 -19.07
CA ILE A 437 -13.05 -3.21 -20.21
C ILE A 437 -11.97 -3.86 -21.07
N GLN A 438 -10.70 -3.58 -20.80
CA GLN A 438 -9.61 -3.97 -21.69
C GLN A 438 -9.43 -5.48 -21.75
N LYS A 439 -9.35 -6.01 -22.97
CA LYS A 439 -8.85 -7.35 -23.27
C LYS A 439 -7.42 -7.22 -23.81
N PHE A 440 -6.54 -8.12 -23.35
CA PHE A 440 -5.13 -8.02 -23.73
C PHE A 440 -4.48 -9.41 -23.80
N PRO A 441 -3.48 -9.60 -24.68
CA PRO A 441 -2.77 -10.87 -24.77
C PRO A 441 -1.92 -11.11 -23.50
N TYR A 442 -1.84 -12.36 -23.09
CA TYR A 442 -0.92 -12.78 -22.04
C TYR A 442 0.53 -12.42 -22.42
N GLY A 443 1.30 -11.95 -21.46
CA GLY A 443 2.68 -11.50 -21.64
C GLY A 443 2.87 -9.98 -21.55
N LEU A 444 1.78 -9.20 -21.54
CA LEU A 444 1.87 -7.77 -21.26
C LEU A 444 2.14 -7.51 -19.78
N THR A 445 2.85 -6.41 -19.53
CA THR A 445 3.07 -5.88 -18.20
C THR A 445 2.08 -4.74 -17.90
N GLY A 446 2.02 -4.32 -16.65
CA GLY A 446 1.17 -3.17 -16.29
C GLY A 446 1.65 -1.85 -16.89
N THR A 447 2.88 -1.80 -17.42
CA THR A 447 3.40 -0.60 -18.12
C THR A 447 2.69 -0.36 -19.46
N GLU A 448 2.42 -1.43 -20.22
CA GLU A 448 1.66 -1.33 -21.46
C GLU A 448 0.19 -1.00 -21.20
N LEU A 449 -0.37 -1.51 -20.10
CA LEU A 449 -1.76 -1.26 -19.71
C LEU A 449 -1.99 0.16 -19.16
N ASP A 450 -0.98 0.79 -18.56
CA ASP A 450 -1.06 2.13 -17.98
C ASP A 450 -1.47 3.19 -19.02
N ILE A 451 -1.00 3.07 -20.25
CA ILE A 451 -1.33 4.01 -21.32
C ILE A 451 -2.82 4.03 -21.66
N ILE A 452 -3.53 2.92 -21.48
CA ILE A 452 -4.96 2.82 -21.77
C ILE A 452 -5.77 3.73 -20.85
N ALA A 453 -5.42 3.74 -19.55
CA ALA A 453 -6.04 4.65 -18.59
C ALA A 453 -5.64 6.11 -18.83
N ARG A 454 -4.37 6.38 -19.20
CA ARG A 454 -3.87 7.76 -19.36
C ARG A 454 -4.23 8.40 -20.69
N GLN A 455 -4.43 7.61 -21.75
CA GLN A 455 -4.68 8.12 -23.11
C GLN A 455 -5.78 9.17 -23.15
N ASN A 456 -6.88 8.95 -22.45
CA ASN A 456 -7.99 9.89 -22.40
C ASN A 456 -7.61 11.25 -21.76
N LEU A 457 -6.75 11.22 -20.74
CA LEU A 457 -6.25 12.43 -20.08
C LEU A 457 -5.20 13.12 -20.93
N TYR A 458 -4.30 12.38 -21.58
CA TYR A 458 -3.28 12.94 -22.46
C TYR A 458 -3.87 13.71 -23.65
N ASN A 459 -5.01 13.26 -24.17
CA ASN A 459 -5.73 13.98 -25.24
C ASN A 459 -6.23 15.36 -24.78
N GLU A 460 -6.38 15.57 -23.47
CA GLU A 460 -6.79 16.83 -22.85
C GLU A 460 -5.60 17.55 -22.17
N TYR A 461 -4.36 17.14 -22.44
CA TYR A 461 -3.13 17.67 -21.83
C TYR A 461 -3.12 17.55 -20.29
N LEU A 462 -3.74 16.51 -19.75
CA LEU A 462 -3.83 16.21 -18.32
C LEU A 462 -3.09 14.92 -17.99
N ASP A 463 -2.60 14.81 -16.75
CA ASP A 463 -1.95 13.61 -16.22
C ASP A 463 -2.07 13.58 -14.70
N PHE A 464 -1.65 12.45 -14.09
CA PHE A 464 -1.53 12.27 -12.65
C PHE A 464 -0.18 11.67 -12.25
N GLY A 465 0.32 12.06 -11.06
CA GLY A 465 1.68 11.79 -10.60
C GLY A 465 1.89 10.46 -9.88
N HIS A 466 0.94 9.50 -9.96
CA HIS A 466 1.06 8.18 -9.32
C HIS A 466 0.83 7.05 -10.31
N GLY A 467 0.97 5.80 -9.88
CA GLY A 467 0.60 4.64 -10.70
C GLY A 467 -0.90 4.59 -10.94
N THR A 468 -1.32 3.97 -12.04
CA THR A 468 -2.75 3.73 -12.30
C THR A 468 -3.31 2.63 -11.41
N GLY A 469 -2.44 1.73 -10.91
CA GLY A 469 -2.86 0.69 -9.99
C GLY A 469 -1.69 -0.10 -9.41
N HIS A 470 -1.98 -0.82 -8.36
CA HIS A 470 -1.07 -1.71 -7.63
C HIS A 470 -1.75 -3.05 -7.34
N GLY A 471 -0.97 -4.07 -7.02
CA GLY A 471 -1.53 -5.33 -6.57
C GLY A 471 -2.19 -5.20 -5.20
N ILE A 472 -3.26 -5.96 -4.99
CA ILE A 472 -4.01 -6.02 -3.72
C ILE A 472 -3.66 -7.31 -2.97
N GLY A 473 -3.29 -7.17 -1.69
CA GLY A 473 -3.02 -8.30 -0.82
C GLY A 473 -4.28 -9.09 -0.45
N TYR A 474 -4.10 -10.29 0.11
CA TYR A 474 -5.21 -11.11 0.57
C TYR A 474 -5.19 -11.26 2.09
N ILE A 475 -6.10 -10.55 2.77
CA ILE A 475 -6.09 -10.42 4.24
C ILE A 475 -4.67 -10.02 4.67
N SER A 476 -4.16 -8.97 4.04
CA SER A 476 -2.78 -8.50 4.13
C SER A 476 -2.75 -6.98 3.85
N ASN A 477 -1.57 -6.43 3.55
CA ASN A 477 -1.45 -5.05 3.10
C ASN A 477 -2.29 -4.82 1.85
N VAL A 478 -2.82 -3.63 1.73
CA VAL A 478 -3.51 -3.19 0.51
C VAL A 478 -2.54 -3.20 -0.67
N HIS A 479 -1.33 -2.68 -0.52
CA HIS A 479 -0.28 -2.74 -1.53
C HIS A 479 0.44 -4.09 -1.51
N GLU A 480 0.38 -4.85 -2.60
CA GLU A 480 1.08 -6.13 -2.76
C GLU A 480 1.65 -6.27 -4.18
N GLY A 481 2.97 -6.37 -4.28
CA GLY A 481 3.62 -6.69 -5.56
C GLY A 481 3.46 -8.18 -5.97
N PRO A 482 3.93 -8.57 -7.18
CA PRO A 482 4.73 -7.78 -8.11
C PRO A 482 3.92 -6.98 -9.15
N ASN A 483 2.62 -7.27 -9.31
CA ASN A 483 1.79 -6.61 -10.30
C ASN A 483 1.56 -5.14 -9.94
N ARG A 484 1.72 -4.29 -10.95
CA ARG A 484 1.52 -2.85 -10.85
C ARG A 484 1.15 -2.33 -12.24
N ILE A 485 0.19 -1.45 -12.32
CA ILE A 485 -0.14 -0.68 -13.52
C ILE A 485 0.40 0.73 -13.32
N GLY A 486 1.34 1.15 -14.16
CA GLY A 486 1.97 2.45 -13.99
C GLY A 486 3.16 2.65 -14.92
N PRO A 487 3.72 3.88 -14.98
CA PRO A 487 4.86 4.19 -15.83
C PRO A 487 6.06 3.27 -15.56
N GLY A 488 6.70 2.80 -16.61
CA GLY A 488 7.82 1.85 -16.57
C GLY A 488 9.15 2.50 -16.25
N PHE A 489 9.30 3.18 -15.11
CA PHE A 489 10.56 3.84 -14.73
C PHE A 489 11.66 2.88 -14.26
N THR A 490 11.33 1.63 -13.92
CA THR A 490 12.30 0.63 -13.46
C THR A 490 12.37 -0.58 -14.40
N LYS A 491 13.54 -1.25 -14.44
CA LYS A 491 13.69 -2.48 -15.21
C LYS A 491 12.74 -3.58 -14.72
N GLU A 492 12.52 -3.65 -13.40
CA GLU A 492 11.64 -4.65 -12.79
C GLU A 492 10.18 -4.46 -13.20
N ALA A 493 9.71 -3.22 -13.33
CA ALA A 493 8.33 -2.95 -13.78
C ALA A 493 8.07 -3.53 -15.19
N LYS A 494 9.10 -3.57 -16.04
CA LYS A 494 9.04 -4.12 -17.40
C LYS A 494 9.14 -5.66 -17.45
N LEU A 495 9.41 -6.33 -16.35
CA LEU A 495 9.55 -7.79 -16.28
C LEU A 495 8.33 -8.46 -15.63
N ASN A 496 7.48 -7.69 -14.95
CA ASN A 496 6.33 -8.22 -14.21
C ASN A 496 5.10 -8.29 -15.13
N ILE A 497 4.95 -9.40 -15.84
CA ILE A 497 3.76 -9.67 -16.64
C ILE A 497 2.53 -9.83 -15.75
N ILE A 498 1.39 -9.40 -16.28
CA ILE A 498 0.09 -9.56 -15.62
C ILE A 498 -0.39 -11.00 -15.79
N GLU A 499 -0.79 -11.62 -14.66
CA GLU A 499 -1.13 -13.04 -14.59
C GLU A 499 -2.60 -13.24 -14.18
N PRO A 500 -3.29 -14.28 -14.70
CA PRO A 500 -4.61 -14.65 -14.22
C PRO A 500 -4.60 -14.96 -12.71
N GLY A 501 -5.62 -14.50 -12.00
CA GLY A 501 -5.74 -14.62 -10.54
C GLY A 501 -5.09 -13.50 -9.76
N GLN A 502 -4.38 -12.57 -10.40
CA GLN A 502 -3.93 -11.34 -9.75
C GLN A 502 -5.10 -10.37 -9.56
N VAL A 503 -5.03 -9.58 -8.49
CA VAL A 503 -5.93 -8.46 -8.25
C VAL A 503 -5.11 -7.18 -8.30
N THR A 504 -5.62 -6.16 -8.95
CA THR A 504 -4.97 -4.86 -9.06
C THR A 504 -5.99 -3.75 -8.87
N SER A 505 -5.58 -2.64 -8.24
CA SER A 505 -6.38 -1.42 -8.28
C SER A 505 -6.35 -0.81 -9.69
N ASP A 506 -7.37 0.01 -9.98
CA ASP A 506 -7.49 0.87 -11.15
C ASP A 506 -8.00 2.21 -10.63
N GLU A 507 -7.07 3.17 -10.42
CA GLU A 507 -7.27 4.37 -9.60
C GLU A 507 -6.81 5.68 -10.28
N PRO A 508 -7.18 5.96 -11.54
CA PRO A 508 -6.82 7.21 -12.19
C PRO A 508 -7.36 8.42 -11.42
N GLY A 509 -6.65 9.55 -11.52
CA GLY A 509 -7.05 10.77 -10.82
C GLY A 509 -6.66 12.06 -11.54
N LEU A 510 -7.14 13.18 -11.03
CA LEU A 510 -6.73 14.54 -11.41
C LEU A 510 -6.63 15.40 -10.16
N TYR A 511 -5.55 16.15 -10.01
CA TYR A 511 -5.26 16.89 -8.80
C TYR A 511 -4.85 18.33 -9.13
N PHE A 512 -5.68 19.29 -8.74
CA PHE A 512 -5.45 20.71 -8.98
C PHE A 512 -5.13 21.40 -7.65
N GLU A 513 -3.87 21.75 -7.44
CA GLU A 513 -3.42 22.40 -6.21
C GLU A 513 -4.27 23.64 -5.89
N ASN A 514 -4.66 23.78 -4.62
CA ASN A 514 -5.55 24.84 -4.10
C ASN A 514 -6.98 24.86 -4.69
N LYS A 515 -7.38 23.85 -5.46
CA LYS A 515 -8.74 23.73 -6.01
C LYS A 515 -9.42 22.46 -5.50
N TYR A 516 -9.14 21.31 -6.11
CA TYR A 516 -9.72 20.01 -5.78
C TYR A 516 -8.92 18.87 -6.41
N GLY A 517 -9.13 17.66 -5.90
CA GLY A 517 -8.73 16.41 -6.54
C GLY A 517 -9.93 15.53 -6.81
N ILE A 518 -9.80 14.69 -7.82
CA ILE A 518 -10.75 13.65 -8.20
C ILE A 518 -9.95 12.36 -8.36
N ARG A 519 -10.33 11.30 -7.65
CA ARG A 519 -9.89 9.93 -7.88
C ARG A 519 -11.11 9.03 -7.89
N LEU A 520 -11.12 8.09 -8.82
CA LEU A 520 -12.10 7.01 -8.88
C LEU A 520 -11.34 5.71 -8.95
N GLU A 521 -11.76 4.73 -8.17
CA GLU A 521 -11.00 3.49 -8.03
C GLU A 521 -11.88 2.27 -7.91
N ASN A 522 -11.46 1.19 -8.53
CA ASN A 522 -12.00 -0.15 -8.38
C ASN A 522 -10.87 -1.19 -8.30
N ASP A 523 -11.10 -2.26 -7.55
CA ASP A 523 -10.30 -3.49 -7.60
C ASP A 523 -10.69 -4.33 -8.82
N LEU A 524 -9.71 -4.74 -9.61
CA LEU A 524 -9.85 -5.56 -10.81
C LEU A 524 -9.19 -6.93 -10.61
N LEU A 525 -9.93 -8.00 -10.84
CA LEU A 525 -9.40 -9.37 -10.88
C LEU A 525 -9.05 -9.73 -12.33
N VAL A 526 -7.83 -10.17 -12.56
CA VAL A 526 -7.37 -10.66 -13.86
C VAL A 526 -7.89 -12.06 -14.10
N LEU A 527 -8.58 -12.25 -15.24
CA LEU A 527 -9.14 -13.54 -15.66
C LEU A 527 -8.57 -13.96 -17.02
N PHE A 528 -8.51 -15.27 -17.23
CA PHE A 528 -8.39 -15.82 -18.57
C PHE A 528 -9.71 -15.58 -19.32
N ASP A 529 -9.66 -14.99 -20.51
CA ASP A 529 -10.84 -14.67 -21.31
C ASP A 529 -11.03 -15.70 -22.44
N LYS A 530 -10.09 -15.76 -23.38
CA LYS A 530 -10.18 -16.62 -24.55
C LYS A 530 -8.81 -16.96 -25.12
N LYS A 531 -8.66 -18.18 -25.66
CA LYS A 531 -7.54 -18.58 -26.50
C LYS A 531 -7.94 -18.58 -27.96
N ASN A 532 -7.07 -18.07 -28.82
CA ASN A 532 -7.20 -18.16 -30.27
C ASN A 532 -5.81 -18.40 -30.92
N GLU A 533 -5.72 -18.31 -32.24
CA GLU A 533 -4.51 -18.49 -33.02
C GLU A 533 -3.42 -17.44 -32.73
N TYR A 534 -3.80 -16.26 -32.23
CA TYR A 534 -2.87 -15.16 -31.97
C TYR A 534 -2.29 -15.20 -30.56
N ALA A 535 -3.10 -15.51 -29.54
CA ALA A 535 -2.66 -15.52 -28.15
C ALA A 535 -3.69 -16.12 -27.18
N ASP A 536 -3.25 -16.34 -25.95
CA ASP A 536 -4.12 -16.48 -24.78
C ASP A 536 -4.50 -15.06 -24.32
N PHE A 537 -5.78 -14.69 -24.39
CA PHE A 537 -6.27 -13.37 -24.00
C PHE A 537 -6.75 -13.35 -22.56
N LEU A 538 -6.46 -12.25 -21.90
CA LEU A 538 -6.89 -11.93 -20.53
C LEU A 538 -7.91 -10.77 -20.56
N SER A 539 -8.69 -10.68 -19.50
CA SER A 539 -9.64 -9.60 -19.23
C SER A 539 -9.71 -9.29 -17.74
N PHE A 540 -10.44 -8.24 -17.39
CA PHE A 540 -10.68 -7.87 -16.00
C PHE A 540 -12.13 -8.15 -15.58
N GLU A 541 -12.30 -8.61 -14.33
CA GLU A 541 -13.56 -8.59 -13.60
C GLU A 541 -13.49 -7.49 -12.54
N THR A 542 -14.38 -6.51 -12.58
CA THR A 542 -14.48 -5.51 -11.51
C THR A 542 -15.07 -6.13 -10.26
N LEU A 543 -14.28 -6.16 -9.18
CA LEU A 543 -14.70 -6.69 -7.87
C LEU A 543 -15.45 -5.64 -7.05
N THR A 544 -15.00 -4.39 -7.08
CA THR A 544 -15.57 -3.28 -6.32
C THR A 544 -16.99 -2.97 -6.77
N LEU A 545 -17.93 -2.91 -5.84
CA LEU A 545 -19.34 -2.66 -6.09
C LEU A 545 -19.81 -1.41 -5.33
N CYS A 546 -19.68 -0.25 -5.94
CA CYS A 546 -20.18 1.02 -5.40
C CYS A 546 -20.56 1.95 -6.56
N PRO A 547 -21.70 2.61 -6.54
CA PRO A 547 -22.09 3.48 -7.65
C PRO A 547 -21.15 4.67 -7.78
N PHE A 548 -21.05 5.20 -8.99
CA PHE A 548 -20.45 6.51 -9.26
C PHE A 548 -21.48 7.62 -9.02
N ASP A 549 -21.01 8.79 -8.63
CA ASP A 549 -21.91 9.94 -8.41
C ASP A 549 -22.44 10.47 -9.74
N ARG A 550 -23.68 10.11 -10.08
CA ARG A 550 -24.31 10.46 -11.35
C ARG A 550 -24.41 11.97 -11.59
N ASP A 551 -24.55 12.76 -10.52
CA ASP A 551 -24.64 14.22 -10.63
C ASP A 551 -23.33 14.86 -11.16
N LEU A 552 -22.20 14.16 -11.02
CA LEU A 552 -20.87 14.58 -11.49
C LEU A 552 -20.57 14.15 -12.94
N ILE A 553 -21.37 13.29 -13.55
CA ILE A 553 -21.13 12.81 -14.91
C ILE A 553 -21.66 13.82 -15.92
N ASP A 554 -20.82 14.22 -16.86
CA ASP A 554 -21.21 14.99 -18.04
C ASP A 554 -21.41 14.02 -19.22
N GLU A 555 -22.67 13.75 -19.55
CA GLU A 555 -23.03 12.79 -20.62
C GLU A 555 -22.49 13.19 -22.01
N LYS A 556 -22.15 14.48 -22.20
CA LYS A 556 -21.55 14.97 -23.46
C LYS A 556 -20.08 14.59 -23.61
N VAL A 557 -19.41 14.35 -22.49
CA VAL A 557 -17.98 14.02 -22.39
C VAL A 557 -17.79 12.51 -22.17
N LEU A 558 -18.85 11.81 -21.77
CA LEU A 558 -18.81 10.36 -21.53
C LEU A 558 -18.47 9.62 -22.83
N ASP A 559 -17.42 8.80 -22.78
CA ASP A 559 -16.99 8.04 -23.96
C ASP A 559 -18.03 6.95 -24.31
N LYS A 560 -18.50 6.97 -25.54
CA LYS A 560 -19.54 6.05 -26.01
C LYS A 560 -19.10 4.59 -25.93
N SER A 561 -17.80 4.29 -26.06
CA SER A 561 -17.27 2.93 -26.01
C SER A 561 -17.44 2.25 -24.66
N ILE A 562 -17.56 3.02 -23.57
CA ILE A 562 -17.71 2.48 -22.21
C ILE A 562 -19.16 2.41 -21.74
N ILE A 563 -20.13 3.05 -22.43
CA ILE A 563 -21.51 3.19 -21.94
C ILE A 563 -22.14 1.83 -21.67
N LYS A 564 -21.95 0.87 -22.57
CA LYS A 564 -22.49 -0.49 -22.39
C LYS A 564 -21.98 -1.11 -21.10
N TYR A 565 -20.68 -1.09 -20.89
CA TYR A 565 -20.07 -1.68 -19.69
C TYR A 565 -20.47 -0.92 -18.41
N LEU A 566 -20.51 0.41 -18.44
CA LEU A 566 -20.97 1.22 -17.31
C LEU A 566 -22.42 0.90 -16.93
N ASN A 567 -23.29 0.65 -17.92
CA ASN A 567 -24.67 0.24 -17.66
C ASN A 567 -24.75 -1.17 -17.06
N GLU A 568 -23.97 -2.13 -17.57
CA GLU A 568 -23.86 -3.49 -17.02
C GLU A 568 -23.32 -3.45 -15.57
N TYR A 569 -22.31 -2.63 -15.31
CA TYR A 569 -21.77 -2.41 -13.97
C TYR A 569 -22.83 -1.81 -13.03
N ASN A 570 -23.54 -0.79 -13.45
CA ASN A 570 -24.61 -0.15 -12.68
C ASN A 570 -25.74 -1.13 -12.35
N GLU A 571 -26.15 -1.97 -13.29
CA GLU A 571 -27.14 -3.03 -13.07
C GLU A 571 -26.64 -4.05 -12.04
N LEU A 572 -25.37 -4.49 -12.14
CA LEU A 572 -24.75 -5.41 -11.19
C LEU A 572 -24.72 -4.81 -9.79
N VAL A 573 -24.28 -3.54 -9.64
CA VAL A 573 -24.25 -2.81 -8.37
C VAL A 573 -25.66 -2.75 -7.78
N PHE A 574 -26.66 -2.32 -8.55
CA PHE A 574 -28.04 -2.27 -8.05
C PHE A 574 -28.55 -3.63 -7.60
N ARG A 575 -28.38 -4.66 -8.42
CA ARG A 575 -28.82 -6.04 -8.12
C ARG A 575 -28.18 -6.60 -6.84
N LYS A 576 -26.88 -6.33 -6.62
CA LYS A 576 -26.13 -6.86 -5.47
C LYS A 576 -26.41 -6.08 -4.18
N LEU A 577 -26.55 -4.76 -4.24
CA LEU A 577 -26.62 -3.92 -3.04
C LEU A 577 -28.06 -3.60 -2.61
N SER A 578 -29.00 -3.46 -3.55
CA SER A 578 -30.36 -2.95 -3.26
C SER A 578 -31.13 -3.70 -2.18
N LYS A 579 -30.90 -5.01 -2.05
CA LYS A 579 -31.58 -5.86 -1.04
C LYS A 579 -31.17 -5.52 0.40
N LYS A 580 -30.04 -4.85 0.61
CA LYS A 580 -29.50 -4.45 1.93
C LYS A 580 -29.68 -2.96 2.21
N MET A 581 -30.31 -2.22 1.29
CA MET A 581 -30.63 -0.80 1.40
C MET A 581 -32.05 -0.60 1.95
N ASN A 582 -32.22 0.44 2.81
CA ASN A 582 -33.54 0.90 3.20
C ASN A 582 -34.24 1.61 2.01
N ASN A 583 -35.51 2.02 2.17
CA ASN A 583 -36.28 2.64 1.07
C ASN A 583 -35.66 3.92 0.53
N ARG A 584 -35.08 4.77 1.39
CA ARG A 584 -34.41 6.02 0.99
C ARG A 584 -33.10 5.73 0.27
N GLU A 585 -32.25 4.91 0.83
CA GLU A 585 -30.99 4.48 0.24
C GLU A 585 -31.21 3.79 -1.12
N ARG A 586 -32.25 2.96 -1.24
CA ARG A 586 -32.60 2.28 -2.50
C ARG A 586 -33.04 3.26 -3.58
N LYS A 587 -33.75 4.34 -3.23
CA LYS A 587 -34.08 5.41 -4.19
C LYS A 587 -32.83 6.13 -4.68
N MET A 588 -31.88 6.43 -3.78
CA MET A 588 -30.60 7.04 -4.15
C MET A 588 -29.79 6.10 -5.04
N LEU A 589 -29.66 4.84 -4.64
CA LEU A 589 -28.96 3.81 -5.42
C LEU A 589 -29.57 3.67 -6.82
N LYS A 590 -30.91 3.62 -6.93
CA LYS A 590 -31.61 3.56 -8.22
C LYS A 590 -31.27 4.78 -9.09
N LYS A 591 -31.22 5.99 -8.52
CA LYS A 591 -30.83 7.20 -9.24
C LYS A 591 -29.40 7.09 -9.78
N ASP A 592 -28.43 6.71 -8.92
CA ASP A 592 -27.02 6.69 -9.28
C ASP A 592 -26.68 5.54 -10.27
N THR A 593 -27.51 4.49 -10.29
CA THR A 593 -27.34 3.33 -11.20
C THR A 593 -28.27 3.36 -12.42
N MET A 594 -28.97 4.47 -12.69
CA MET A 594 -29.80 4.59 -13.90
C MET A 594 -28.93 4.46 -15.16
N PRO A 595 -29.39 3.71 -16.19
CA PRO A 595 -28.63 3.54 -17.40
C PRO A 595 -28.43 4.87 -18.15
N PHE A 596 -27.30 4.98 -18.83
CA PHE A 596 -27.00 6.05 -19.78
C PHE A 596 -27.52 5.65 -21.16
N LYS A 597 -27.90 6.64 -21.96
CA LYS A 597 -28.33 6.41 -23.37
C LYS A 597 -27.10 6.06 -24.22
N CYS A 598 -27.19 4.98 -24.99
CA CYS A 598 -26.20 4.60 -26.00
C CYS A 598 -26.25 5.51 -27.20
#